data_1ea68cd2d36fe29b04b6aa4cbaa5eca1
#
_entry.id   1ea68cd2d36fe29b04b6aa4cbaa5eca1
#
_cell.length_a   1.000
_cell.length_b   1.000
_cell.length_c   1.000
_cell.angle_alpha   90.00
_cell.angle_beta   90.00
_cell.angle_gamma   90.00
#
_symmetry.space_group_name_H-M   'P 1'
#
loop_
_entity.id
_entity.type
_entity.pdbx_description
1 polymer ?
#
loop_
_entity_poly.entity_id
_entity_poly.type
_entity_poly.pdbx_seq_one_letter_code
_entity_poly.pdbx_strand_id
1 'polypeptide(L)'
;MVQLYLVRHGETIENAEGVLQGLMPGNLSEQGKEQARVLGEELRGQHFDVMFVSDLHRTVQTAELLNEVLQLPMIKTPILRERDWGEVTGKKITDIDTYDFPPSVETVEHIFERATTFINMLLHDYDGKRVLAVSHGLFSRALQACNMGKTIREVPRMKNAEVRLLKLIHPIVLQHQETEETGATAN
;
A
#
# COMPACT_ATOMS: atom_id res chain seq x y z
N MET A 1 4.40 13.66 -15.67
CA MET A 1 3.65 12.39 -15.45
C MET A 1 4.60 11.35 -14.88
N VAL A 2 4.25 10.71 -13.76
CA VAL A 2 5.02 9.61 -13.17
C VAL A 2 4.33 8.28 -13.48
N GLN A 3 5.11 7.26 -13.83
CA GLN A 3 4.63 5.88 -13.93
C GLN A 3 4.98 5.15 -12.63
N LEU A 4 3.98 4.96 -11.77
CA LEU A 4 4.14 4.26 -10.51
C LEU A 4 3.73 2.79 -10.67
N TYR A 5 4.71 1.90 -10.56
CA TYR A 5 4.51 0.45 -10.49
C TYR A 5 4.37 0.05 -9.02
N LEU A 6 3.17 -0.20 -8.60
CA LEU A 6 2.82 -0.47 -7.21
C LEU A 6 2.76 -1.98 -6.97
N VAL A 7 3.60 -2.47 -6.08
CA VAL A 7 3.72 -3.89 -5.71
C VAL A 7 3.20 -4.11 -4.30
N ARG A 8 2.32 -5.09 -4.12
CA ARG A 8 2.01 -5.63 -2.80
C ARG A 8 3.09 -6.66 -2.41
N HIS A 9 3.57 -6.62 -1.16
CA HIS A 9 4.53 -7.60 -0.66
C HIS A 9 4.09 -9.05 -0.90
N GLY A 10 5.05 -9.99 -0.92
CA GLY A 10 4.79 -11.41 -1.01
C GLY A 10 4.00 -11.94 0.20
N GLU A 11 3.44 -13.14 0.08
CA GLU A 11 2.69 -13.76 1.17
C GLU A 11 3.53 -13.87 2.44
N THR A 12 2.91 -13.52 3.58
CA THR A 12 3.47 -13.76 4.91
C THR A 12 2.78 -14.96 5.56
N ILE A 13 3.40 -15.51 6.60
CA ILE A 13 2.80 -16.57 7.42
C ILE A 13 1.46 -16.08 7.98
N GLU A 14 1.42 -14.84 8.46
CA GLU A 14 0.25 -14.22 9.04
C GLU A 14 -0.85 -13.96 8.00
N ASN A 15 -0.49 -13.66 6.72
CA ASN A 15 -1.48 -13.57 5.64
C ASN A 15 -2.21 -14.89 5.42
N ALA A 16 -1.48 -16.01 5.42
CA ALA A 16 -2.06 -17.33 5.24
C ALA A 16 -3.04 -17.67 6.38
N GLU A 17 -2.80 -17.16 7.58
CA GLU A 17 -3.66 -17.35 8.76
C GLU A 17 -4.81 -16.34 8.86
N GLY A 18 -4.88 -15.33 7.99
CA GLY A 18 -5.90 -14.28 7.99
C GLY A 18 -5.75 -13.27 9.13
N VAL A 19 -4.53 -13.07 9.63
CA VAL A 19 -4.21 -12.17 10.74
C VAL A 19 -3.96 -10.74 10.22
N LEU A 20 -4.54 -9.76 10.91
CA LEU A 20 -4.26 -8.34 10.67
C LEU A 20 -2.87 -7.97 11.23
N GLN A 21 -1.93 -7.72 10.34
CA GLN A 21 -0.54 -7.45 10.72
C GLN A 21 -0.30 -5.97 11.05
N GLY A 22 -0.93 -5.06 10.30
CA GLY A 22 -0.70 -3.62 10.48
C GLY A 22 0.77 -3.25 10.46
N LEU A 23 1.25 -2.68 11.56
CA LEU A 23 2.63 -2.27 11.74
C LEU A 23 3.57 -3.39 12.24
N MET A 24 3.07 -4.60 12.47
CA MET A 24 3.93 -5.75 12.79
C MET A 24 4.93 -5.98 11.65
N PRO A 25 6.16 -6.43 11.95
CA PRO A 25 7.18 -6.65 10.92
C PRO A 25 6.74 -7.66 9.86
N GLY A 26 6.21 -8.82 10.30
CA GLY A 26 5.85 -9.95 9.45
C GLY A 26 7.08 -10.60 8.79
N ASN A 27 6.93 -11.85 8.41
CA ASN A 27 7.94 -12.57 7.64
C ASN A 27 7.29 -13.19 6.41
N LEU A 28 7.97 -13.14 5.27
CA LEU A 28 7.51 -13.85 4.09
C LEU A 28 7.51 -15.35 4.37
N SER A 29 6.44 -16.04 3.93
CA SER A 29 6.45 -17.49 3.79
C SER A 29 7.42 -17.91 2.67
N GLU A 30 7.77 -19.17 2.57
CA GLU A 30 8.58 -19.67 1.43
C GLU A 30 7.88 -19.41 0.10
N GLN A 31 6.54 -19.55 0.08
CA GLN A 31 5.73 -19.18 -1.09
C GLN A 31 5.82 -17.67 -1.39
N GLY A 32 5.79 -16.81 -0.37
CA GLY A 32 5.94 -15.37 -0.56
C GLY A 32 7.30 -14.96 -1.10
N LYS A 33 8.37 -15.63 -0.66
CA LYS A 33 9.72 -15.44 -1.21
C LYS A 33 9.78 -15.84 -2.68
N GLU A 34 9.19 -16.97 -3.04
CA GLU A 34 9.14 -17.42 -4.43
C GLU A 34 8.29 -16.47 -5.30
N GLN A 35 7.15 -15.99 -4.80
CA GLN A 35 6.34 -14.97 -5.48
C GLN A 35 7.17 -13.72 -5.80
N ALA A 36 7.99 -13.25 -4.86
CA ALA A 36 8.86 -12.09 -5.05
C ALA A 36 9.95 -12.36 -6.09
N ARG A 37 10.58 -13.54 -6.09
CA ARG A 37 11.58 -13.92 -7.09
C ARG A 37 10.98 -13.99 -8.49
N VAL A 38 9.82 -14.62 -8.64
CA VAL A 38 9.11 -14.72 -9.92
C VAL A 38 8.77 -13.32 -10.44
N LEU A 39 8.24 -12.43 -9.60
CA LEU A 39 7.96 -11.06 -10.00
C LEU A 39 9.24 -10.32 -10.42
N GLY A 40 10.35 -10.52 -9.72
CA GLY A 40 11.65 -9.94 -10.10
C GLY A 40 12.06 -10.35 -11.50
N GLU A 41 11.89 -11.63 -11.85
CA GLU A 41 12.17 -12.13 -13.20
C GLU A 41 11.20 -11.56 -14.25
N GLU A 42 9.90 -11.44 -13.93
CA GLU A 42 8.91 -10.83 -14.83
C GLU A 42 9.21 -9.36 -15.13
N LEU A 43 9.78 -8.64 -14.16
CA LEU A 43 10.17 -7.24 -14.32
C LEU A 43 11.58 -7.07 -14.90
N ARG A 44 12.33 -8.17 -15.10
CA ARG A 44 13.68 -8.13 -15.70
C ARG A 44 13.66 -7.42 -17.05
N GLY A 45 14.61 -6.53 -17.24
CA GLY A 45 14.75 -5.75 -18.47
C GLY A 45 13.80 -4.55 -18.59
N GLN A 46 12.87 -4.37 -17.66
CA GLN A 46 12.15 -3.11 -17.56
C GLN A 46 13.02 -2.07 -16.85
N HIS A 47 12.99 -0.86 -17.37
CA HIS A 47 13.71 0.25 -16.74
C HIS A 47 12.88 0.88 -15.63
N PHE A 48 13.49 1.03 -14.46
CA PHE A 48 12.98 1.83 -13.34
C PHE A 48 14.08 2.77 -12.85
N ASP A 49 13.71 3.95 -12.39
CA ASP A 49 14.65 4.94 -11.88
C ASP A 49 14.97 4.74 -10.39
N VAL A 50 13.99 4.27 -9.61
CA VAL A 50 14.08 4.13 -8.16
C VAL A 50 13.03 3.14 -7.64
N MET A 51 13.32 2.52 -6.48
CA MET A 51 12.38 1.71 -5.74
C MET A 51 12.10 2.32 -4.37
N PHE A 52 10.86 2.72 -4.09
CA PHE A 52 10.39 3.07 -2.75
C PHE A 52 9.87 1.83 -2.04
N VAL A 53 10.14 1.72 -0.76
CA VAL A 53 9.79 0.52 0.01
C VAL A 53 9.24 0.92 1.38
N SER A 54 8.09 0.39 1.76
CA SER A 54 7.67 0.45 3.16
C SER A 54 8.77 -0.13 4.06
N ASP A 55 9.06 0.52 5.17
CA ASP A 55 10.13 0.12 6.09
C ASP A 55 9.78 -1.09 6.97
N LEU A 56 8.60 -1.68 6.82
CA LEU A 56 8.22 -2.91 7.51
C LEU A 56 8.93 -4.13 6.90
N HIS A 57 9.28 -5.09 7.75
CA HIS A 57 10.17 -6.19 7.36
C HIS A 57 9.69 -6.99 6.15
N ARG A 58 8.40 -7.35 6.07
CA ARG A 58 7.83 -8.12 4.94
C ARG A 58 7.94 -7.41 3.58
N THR A 59 7.83 -6.08 3.57
CA THR A 59 8.04 -5.28 2.35
C THR A 59 9.50 -5.14 2.01
N VAL A 60 10.37 -5.00 2.99
CA VAL A 60 11.82 -4.96 2.80
C VAL A 60 12.32 -6.30 2.24
N GLN A 61 11.91 -7.44 2.81
CA GLN A 61 12.24 -8.76 2.27
C GLN A 61 11.78 -8.92 0.81
N THR A 62 10.55 -8.50 0.50
CA THR A 62 10.05 -8.55 -0.88
C THR A 62 10.92 -7.70 -1.81
N ALA A 63 11.22 -6.46 -1.40
CA ALA A 63 12.02 -5.53 -2.19
C ALA A 63 13.46 -6.02 -2.40
N GLU A 64 14.08 -6.60 -1.39
CA GLU A 64 15.43 -7.17 -1.50
C GLU A 64 15.48 -8.30 -2.53
N LEU A 65 14.49 -9.21 -2.51
CA LEU A 65 14.38 -10.29 -3.50
C LEU A 65 14.14 -9.75 -4.93
N LEU A 66 13.29 -8.74 -5.09
CA LEU A 66 13.14 -8.05 -6.39
C LEU A 66 14.47 -7.43 -6.82
N ASN A 67 15.20 -6.85 -5.88
CA ASN A 67 16.39 -6.07 -6.17
C ASN A 67 17.64 -6.92 -6.45
N GLU A 68 17.62 -8.21 -6.15
CA GLU A 68 18.63 -9.17 -6.65
C GLU A 68 18.70 -9.13 -8.20
N VAL A 69 17.54 -8.91 -8.83
CA VAL A 69 17.41 -8.85 -10.30
C VAL A 69 17.46 -7.43 -10.84
N LEU A 70 16.75 -6.50 -10.19
CA LEU A 70 16.52 -5.15 -10.72
C LEU A 70 17.67 -4.18 -10.43
N GLN A 71 18.40 -4.36 -9.33
CA GLN A 71 19.57 -3.56 -8.93
C GLN A 71 19.29 -2.04 -8.89
N LEU A 72 18.14 -1.65 -8.32
CA LEU A 72 17.69 -0.26 -8.24
C LEU A 72 18.19 0.42 -6.95
N PRO A 73 18.33 1.74 -6.95
CA PRO A 73 18.38 2.50 -5.71
C PRO A 73 17.11 2.27 -4.90
N MET A 74 17.25 1.90 -3.61
CA MET A 74 16.13 1.65 -2.71
C MET A 74 16.01 2.74 -1.66
N ILE A 75 14.79 3.28 -1.50
CA ILE A 75 14.46 4.29 -0.49
C ILE A 75 13.38 3.71 0.43
N LYS A 76 13.76 3.41 1.68
CA LYS A 76 12.80 2.96 2.71
C LYS A 76 12.05 4.17 3.28
N THR A 77 10.73 4.04 3.42
CA THR A 77 9.91 5.14 3.92
C THR A 77 8.70 4.65 4.71
N PRO A 78 8.40 5.25 5.88
CA PRO A 78 7.23 4.91 6.68
C PRO A 78 5.90 5.34 6.04
N ILE A 79 5.93 6.25 5.04
CA ILE A 79 4.71 6.73 4.39
C ILE A 79 3.97 5.59 3.66
N LEU A 80 4.70 4.54 3.24
CA LEU A 80 4.16 3.37 2.54
C LEU A 80 3.71 2.24 3.48
N ARG A 81 3.76 2.42 4.81
CA ARG A 81 3.30 1.40 5.78
C ARG A 81 1.84 1.04 5.56
N GLU A 82 1.47 -0.14 6.03
CA GLU A 82 0.08 -0.57 6.09
C GLU A 82 -0.73 0.30 7.06
N ARG A 83 -2.04 0.16 7.03
CA ARG A 83 -2.93 0.74 8.03
C ARG A 83 -2.50 0.29 9.42
N ASP A 84 -2.39 1.24 10.34
CA ASP A 84 -2.27 0.90 11.75
C ASP A 84 -3.62 0.37 12.26
N TRP A 85 -3.65 -0.89 12.64
CA TRP A 85 -4.85 -1.55 13.14
C TRP A 85 -5.04 -1.37 14.65
N GLY A 86 -4.18 -0.57 15.33
CA GLY A 86 -4.31 -0.30 16.76
C GLY A 86 -4.49 -1.56 17.58
N GLU A 87 -5.47 -1.57 18.46
CA GLU A 87 -5.74 -2.69 19.38
C GLU A 87 -6.29 -3.97 18.71
N VAL A 88 -6.69 -3.92 17.44
CA VAL A 88 -7.10 -5.12 16.68
C VAL A 88 -5.95 -5.76 15.91
N THR A 89 -4.74 -5.20 15.99
CA THR A 89 -3.54 -5.81 15.44
C THR A 89 -3.32 -7.20 16.03
N GLY A 90 -3.02 -8.17 15.18
CA GLY A 90 -2.81 -9.57 15.57
C GLY A 90 -4.09 -10.39 15.68
N LYS A 91 -5.27 -9.78 15.58
CA LYS A 91 -6.54 -10.52 15.54
C LYS A 91 -6.81 -11.04 14.12
N LYS A 92 -7.59 -12.11 14.02
CA LYS A 92 -8.10 -12.57 12.72
C LYS A 92 -9.15 -11.61 12.20
N ILE A 93 -9.16 -11.36 10.91
CA ILE A 93 -10.15 -10.46 10.27
C ILE A 93 -11.59 -10.95 10.47
N THR A 94 -11.79 -12.27 10.64
CA THR A 94 -13.09 -12.88 10.90
C THR A 94 -13.62 -12.57 12.29
N ASP A 95 -12.77 -12.15 13.21
CA ASP A 95 -13.09 -11.97 14.63
C ASP A 95 -13.32 -10.50 15.01
N ILE A 96 -13.35 -9.61 14.01
CA ILE A 96 -13.54 -8.18 14.21
C ILE A 96 -14.72 -7.64 13.40
N ASP A 97 -15.36 -6.58 13.92
CA ASP A 97 -16.32 -5.81 13.15
C ASP A 97 -15.55 -4.85 12.21
N THR A 98 -15.71 -5.05 10.90
CA THR A 98 -15.07 -4.23 9.88
C THR A 98 -15.82 -2.94 9.55
N TYR A 99 -16.94 -2.68 10.20
CA TYR A 99 -17.73 -1.47 10.06
C TYR A 99 -17.62 -0.53 11.26
N ASP A 100 -17.17 -1.04 12.42
CA ASP A 100 -17.00 -0.27 13.66
C ASP A 100 -15.62 -0.56 14.26
N PHE A 101 -14.64 0.21 13.89
CA PHE A 101 -13.27 0.07 14.39
C PHE A 101 -13.06 0.90 15.66
N PRO A 102 -12.28 0.40 16.64
CA PRO A 102 -11.84 1.19 17.79
C PRO A 102 -11.11 2.48 17.39
N PRO A 103 -11.17 3.53 18.23
CA PRO A 103 -10.49 4.81 17.95
C PRO A 103 -8.97 4.70 17.79
N SER A 104 -8.35 3.61 18.25
CA SER A 104 -6.92 3.33 18.09
C SER A 104 -6.54 2.92 16.67
N VAL A 105 -7.51 2.59 15.81
CA VAL A 105 -7.26 2.23 14.41
C VAL A 105 -7.09 3.49 13.58
N GLU A 106 -6.08 3.50 12.71
CA GLU A 106 -5.84 4.60 11.78
C GLU A 106 -7.09 4.92 10.95
N THR A 107 -7.47 6.20 10.90
CA THR A 107 -8.65 6.63 10.16
C THR A 107 -8.44 6.55 8.64
N VAL A 108 -9.54 6.45 7.91
CA VAL A 108 -9.49 6.44 6.44
C VAL A 108 -8.94 7.78 5.92
N GLU A 109 -9.30 8.87 6.56
CA GLU A 109 -8.83 10.22 6.25
C GLU A 109 -7.31 10.30 6.33
N HIS A 110 -6.71 9.82 7.43
CA HIS A 110 -5.25 9.81 7.61
C HIS A 110 -4.55 8.92 6.57
N ILE A 111 -5.15 7.78 6.21
CA ILE A 111 -4.64 6.93 5.12
C ILE A 111 -4.61 7.71 3.79
N PHE A 112 -5.68 8.45 3.46
CA PHE A 112 -5.74 9.26 2.25
C PHE A 112 -4.77 10.44 2.29
N GLU A 113 -4.54 11.07 3.44
CA GLU A 113 -3.52 12.10 3.62
C GLU A 113 -2.12 11.57 3.31
N ARG A 114 -1.76 10.38 3.84
CA ARG A 114 -0.48 9.74 3.52
C ARG A 114 -0.37 9.40 2.04
N ALA A 115 -1.43 8.83 1.45
CA ALA A 115 -1.46 8.49 0.03
C ALA A 115 -1.29 9.73 -0.85
N THR A 116 -2.00 10.81 -0.56
CA THR A 116 -1.90 12.09 -1.27
C THR A 116 -0.49 12.67 -1.15
N THR A 117 0.07 12.68 0.05
CA THR A 117 1.43 13.18 0.30
C THR A 117 2.45 12.43 -0.54
N PHE A 118 2.37 11.09 -0.58
CA PHE A 118 3.28 10.28 -1.38
C PHE A 118 3.13 10.53 -2.89
N ILE A 119 1.90 10.58 -3.39
CA ILE A 119 1.63 10.85 -4.81
C ILE A 119 2.14 12.24 -5.22
N ASN A 120 1.86 13.26 -4.42
CA ASN A 120 2.28 14.63 -4.72
C ASN A 120 3.82 14.80 -4.64
N MET A 121 4.47 14.12 -3.71
CA MET A 121 5.94 14.05 -3.65
C MET A 121 6.51 13.43 -4.92
N LEU A 122 5.95 12.31 -5.39
CA LEU A 122 6.41 11.69 -6.64
C LEU A 122 6.22 12.61 -7.84
N LEU A 123 5.08 13.30 -7.93
CA LEU A 123 4.81 14.25 -9.03
C LEU A 123 5.77 15.44 -9.01
N HIS A 124 6.18 15.89 -7.83
CA HIS A 124 7.11 17.01 -7.69
C HIS A 124 8.56 16.59 -7.98
N ASP A 125 9.04 15.49 -7.40
CA ASP A 125 10.46 15.13 -7.36
C ASP A 125 10.87 14.12 -8.45
N TYR A 126 9.89 13.38 -9.01
CA TYR A 126 10.12 12.27 -9.94
C TYR A 126 9.34 12.41 -11.26
N ASP A 127 9.04 13.64 -11.69
CA ASP A 127 8.33 13.84 -12.95
C ASP A 127 9.11 13.22 -14.14
N GLY A 128 8.37 12.56 -15.02
CA GLY A 128 8.91 11.81 -16.15
C GLY A 128 9.54 10.45 -15.80
N LYS A 129 9.56 10.06 -14.52
CA LYS A 129 10.23 8.86 -14.03
C LYS A 129 9.32 7.63 -13.98
N ARG A 130 9.96 6.46 -13.96
CA ARG A 130 9.34 5.16 -13.70
C ARG A 130 9.75 4.72 -12.30
N VAL A 131 8.80 4.73 -11.39
CA VAL A 131 9.00 4.45 -9.97
C VAL A 131 8.38 3.10 -9.64
N LEU A 132 9.14 2.25 -8.96
CA LEU A 132 8.63 1.03 -8.34
C LEU A 132 8.35 1.32 -6.87
N ALA A 133 7.22 0.87 -6.32
CA ALA A 133 6.91 1.00 -4.90
C ALA A 133 6.41 -0.32 -4.33
N VAL A 134 7.05 -0.78 -3.26
CA VAL A 134 6.65 -2.01 -2.53
C VAL A 134 5.92 -1.62 -1.26
N SER A 135 4.65 -1.98 -1.16
CA SER A 135 3.75 -1.60 -0.09
C SER A 135 2.82 -2.76 0.31
N HIS A 136 1.67 -2.46 0.87
CA HIS A 136 0.76 -3.37 1.54
C HIS A 136 -0.61 -3.40 0.87
N GLY A 137 -1.45 -4.34 1.27
CA GLY A 137 -2.72 -4.59 0.61
C GLY A 137 -3.70 -3.43 0.67
N LEU A 138 -3.96 -2.87 1.87
CA LEU A 138 -4.93 -1.80 2.02
C LEU A 138 -4.35 -0.46 1.58
N PHE A 139 -3.11 -0.14 1.97
CA PHE A 139 -2.49 1.14 1.59
C PHE A 139 -2.30 1.25 0.07
N SER A 140 -1.96 0.16 -0.61
CA SER A 140 -1.91 0.14 -2.09
C SER A 140 -3.27 0.42 -2.73
N ARG A 141 -4.36 -0.04 -2.12
CA ARG A 141 -5.72 0.30 -2.58
C ARG A 141 -6.03 1.78 -2.35
N ALA A 142 -5.58 2.34 -1.23
CA ALA A 142 -5.74 3.77 -0.94
C ALA A 142 -5.00 4.64 -1.97
N LEU A 143 -3.77 4.31 -2.34
CA LEU A 143 -3.02 4.99 -3.41
C LEU A 143 -3.78 4.95 -4.74
N GLN A 144 -4.33 3.80 -5.11
CA GLN A 144 -5.13 3.65 -6.33
C GLN A 144 -6.42 4.47 -6.24
N ALA A 145 -7.15 4.37 -5.13
CA ALA A 145 -8.39 5.10 -4.89
C ALA A 145 -8.16 6.62 -4.99
N CYS A 146 -7.11 7.11 -4.34
CA CYS A 146 -6.69 8.51 -4.37
C CYS A 146 -6.44 9.00 -5.80
N ASN A 147 -5.67 8.23 -6.59
CA ASN A 147 -5.37 8.57 -7.99
C ASN A 147 -6.59 8.52 -8.92
N MET A 148 -7.59 7.71 -8.59
CA MET A 148 -8.81 7.53 -9.39
C MET A 148 -10.01 8.35 -8.91
N GLY A 149 -9.91 9.07 -7.79
CA GLY A 149 -11.04 9.76 -7.17
C GLY A 149 -12.13 8.79 -6.68
N LYS A 150 -11.73 7.67 -6.09
CA LYS A 150 -12.61 6.59 -5.61
C LYS A 150 -12.45 6.34 -4.12
N THR A 151 -13.37 5.56 -3.55
CA THR A 151 -13.21 5.00 -2.21
C THR A 151 -12.31 3.75 -2.25
N ILE A 152 -11.71 3.39 -1.12
CA ILE A 152 -10.88 2.17 -1.02
C ILE A 152 -11.70 0.91 -1.33
N ARG A 153 -13.01 0.91 -1.01
CA ARG A 153 -13.88 -0.25 -1.23
C ARG A 153 -14.13 -0.52 -2.72
N GLU A 154 -14.13 0.51 -3.56
CA GLU A 154 -14.31 0.39 -5.00
C GLU A 154 -13.07 -0.14 -5.73
N VAL A 155 -11.90 -0.14 -5.07
CA VAL A 155 -10.67 -0.66 -5.65
C VAL A 155 -10.52 -2.15 -5.33
N PRO A 156 -10.38 -3.02 -6.35
CA PRO A 156 -10.17 -4.44 -6.12
C PRO A 156 -8.93 -4.72 -5.26
N ARG A 157 -8.98 -5.78 -4.48
CA ARG A 157 -7.82 -6.22 -3.69
C ARG A 157 -6.70 -6.68 -4.61
N MET A 158 -5.47 -6.37 -4.22
CA MET A 158 -4.27 -6.92 -4.86
C MET A 158 -3.91 -8.27 -4.26
N LYS A 159 -3.47 -9.19 -5.11
CA LYS A 159 -2.83 -10.44 -4.64
C LYS A 159 -1.43 -10.14 -4.10
N ASN A 160 -0.87 -11.07 -3.33
CA ASN A 160 0.53 -10.98 -2.90
C ASN A 160 1.46 -10.99 -4.13
N ALA A 161 2.49 -10.14 -4.10
CA ALA A 161 3.43 -9.91 -5.20
C ALA A 161 2.75 -9.50 -6.55
N GLU A 162 1.52 -9.01 -6.51
CA GLU A 162 0.90 -8.40 -7.69
C GLU A 162 1.48 -7.00 -7.92
N VAL A 163 1.67 -6.64 -9.19
CA VAL A 163 2.09 -5.30 -9.60
C VAL A 163 0.96 -4.63 -10.39
N ARG A 164 0.71 -3.34 -10.11
CA ARG A 164 -0.22 -2.50 -10.85
C ARG A 164 0.44 -1.20 -11.27
N LEU A 165 0.25 -0.81 -12.52
CA LEU A 165 0.70 0.48 -13.03
C LEU A 165 -0.33 1.57 -12.78
N LEU A 166 0.10 2.64 -12.09
CA LEU A 166 -0.64 3.89 -11.95
C LEU A 166 0.07 4.97 -12.75
N LYS A 167 -0.68 5.71 -13.56
CA LYS A 167 -0.20 6.93 -14.21
C LYS A 167 -0.60 8.11 -13.34
N LEU A 168 0.37 8.76 -12.72
CA LEU A 168 0.17 9.96 -11.91
C LEU A 168 0.36 11.18 -12.81
N ILE A 169 -0.70 11.99 -12.98
CA ILE A 169 -0.72 13.08 -13.94
C ILE A 169 -0.90 14.43 -13.25
N HIS A 170 -1.82 14.51 -12.30
CA HIS A 170 -2.17 15.75 -11.61
C HIS A 170 -1.98 15.61 -10.10
N PRO A 171 -1.50 16.68 -9.43
CA PRO A 171 -1.50 16.73 -7.98
C PRO A 171 -2.91 16.51 -7.43
N ILE A 172 -2.98 15.82 -6.30
CA ILE A 172 -4.23 15.53 -5.61
C ILE A 172 -4.43 16.57 -4.53
N VAL A 173 -5.63 17.17 -4.51
CA VAL A 173 -6.10 18.04 -3.43
C VAL A 173 -7.19 17.28 -2.71
N LEU A 174 -6.96 16.95 -1.43
CA LEU A 174 -8.02 16.39 -0.59
C LEU A 174 -9.09 17.45 -0.37
N GLN A 175 -10.27 17.20 -0.91
CA GLN A 175 -11.45 17.93 -0.48
C GLN A 175 -11.85 17.32 0.86
N HIS A 176 -11.89 18.14 1.92
CA HIS A 176 -12.58 17.76 3.12
C HIS A 176 -14.04 17.51 2.73
N GLN A 177 -14.43 16.25 2.65
CA GLN A 177 -15.84 15.91 2.60
C GLN A 177 -16.38 16.32 3.97
N GLU A 178 -17.13 17.42 4.01
CA GLU A 178 -18.00 17.70 5.12
C GLU A 178 -18.89 16.47 5.26
N THR A 179 -18.72 15.75 6.34
CA THR A 179 -19.67 14.72 6.74
C THR A 179 -20.98 15.46 6.97
N GLU A 180 -21.90 15.40 6.02
CA GLU A 180 -23.28 15.73 6.30
C GLU A 180 -23.74 14.77 7.40
N GLU A 181 -23.67 15.25 8.65
CA GLU A 181 -24.47 14.72 9.72
C GLU A 181 -25.92 14.90 9.30
N THR A 182 -26.53 13.87 8.74
CA THR A 182 -27.98 13.80 8.62
C THR A 182 -28.50 13.70 10.03
N GLY A 183 -28.78 14.87 10.62
CA GLY A 183 -29.56 14.98 11.83
C GLY A 183 -30.94 14.40 11.57
N ALA A 184 -31.17 13.19 12.03
CA ALA A 184 -32.50 12.65 12.18
C ALA A 184 -33.16 13.40 13.34
N THR A 185 -33.89 14.43 13.03
CA THR A 185 -34.86 14.99 13.95
C THR A 185 -35.99 13.99 14.14
N ALA A 186 -36.05 13.42 15.35
CA ALA A 186 -37.21 12.71 15.82
C ALA A 186 -38.42 13.65 15.87
N ASN A 187 -39.54 13.20 15.33
CA ASN A 187 -40.89 13.52 15.76
C ASN A 187 -41.64 12.21 15.97
#